data_e244b481b2efb294454ab8e8c764acf1
#
_entry.id   e244b481b2efb294454ab8e8c764acf1
#
_cell.length_a   1.000
_cell.length_b   1.000
_cell.length_c   1.000
_cell.angle_alpha   90.00
_cell.angle_beta   90.00
_cell.angle_gamma   90.00
#
_symmetry.space_group_name_H-M   'P 1'
#
loop_
_entity.id
_entity.type
_entity.pdbx_description
1 polymer ?
#
loop_
_entity_poly.entity_id
_entity_poly.type
_entity_poly.pdbx_seq_one_letter_code
_entity_poly.pdbx_strand_id
1 'polypeptide(L)' 'MTEQIKRQLIKALAYGKSKDEIKECMEITDDDINSVTAEEIEAEKAYYREMGYLQ' A
#
# COMPACT_ATOMS: atom_id res chain seq x y z
N MET A 1 -7.25 -9.96 -7.48
CA MET A 1 -6.06 -9.64 -6.66
C MET A 1 -6.03 -10.57 -5.46
N THR A 2 -4.91 -11.21 -5.19
CA THR A 2 -4.77 -12.08 -4.03
C THR A 2 -4.57 -11.26 -2.76
N GLU A 3 -4.81 -11.88 -1.62
CA GLU A 3 -4.61 -11.23 -0.33
C GLU A 3 -3.15 -10.81 -0.13
N GLN A 4 -2.22 -11.63 -0.59
CA GLN A 4 -0.80 -11.33 -0.50
C GLN A 4 -0.43 -10.10 -1.33
N ILE A 5 -0.97 -10.00 -2.54
CA ILE A 5 -0.74 -8.84 -3.40
C ILE A 5 -1.37 -7.59 -2.79
N LYS A 6 -2.57 -7.73 -2.22
CA LYS A 6 -3.22 -6.61 -1.55
C LYS A 6 -2.36 -6.08 -0.39
N ARG A 7 -1.77 -6.96 0.39
CA ARG A 7 -0.88 -6.56 1.50
C ARG A 7 0.33 -5.80 1.00
N GLN A 8 0.94 -6.26 -0.09
CA GLN A 8 2.08 -5.58 -0.67
C GLN A 8 1.69 -4.20 -1.19
N LEU A 9 0.50 -4.10 -1.79
CA LEU A 9 -0.03 -2.82 -2.27
C LEU A 9 -0.22 -1.84 -1.11
N ILE A 10 -0.82 -2.30 -0.01
CA ILE A 10 -1.04 -1.46 1.17
C ILE A 10 0.30 -0.97 1.72
N LYS A 11 1.29 -1.85 1.81
CA LYS A 11 2.62 -1.47 2.27
C LYS A 11 3.26 -0.41 1.39
N ALA A 12 3.17 -0.59 0.08
CA ALA A 12 3.74 0.37 -0.86
C ALA A 12 3.09 1.75 -0.72
N LEU A 13 1.77 1.79 -0.60
CA LEU A 13 1.04 3.04 -0.41
C LEU A 13 1.39 3.69 0.93
N ALA A 14 1.54 2.89 1.98
CA ALA A 14 1.91 3.40 3.30
C ALA A 14 3.30 3.99 3.31
N TYR A 15 4.22 3.47 2.49
CA TYR A 15 5.56 4.02 2.36
C TYR A 15 5.60 5.29 1.50
N GLY A 16 4.48 5.67 0.89
CA GLY A 16 4.41 6.89 0.10
C GLY A 16 4.78 6.71 -1.35
N LYS A 17 4.78 5.50 -1.87
CA LYS A 17 5.01 5.26 -3.28
C LYS A 17 3.87 5.80 -4.12
N SER A 18 4.17 6.34 -5.30
CA SER A 18 3.14 6.83 -6.19
C SER A 18 2.42 5.66 -6.85
N LYS A 19 1.19 5.93 -7.31
CA LYS A 19 0.39 4.93 -8.03
C LYS A 19 1.11 4.43 -9.27
N ASP A 20 1.76 5.34 -10.00
CA ASP A 20 2.48 4.99 -11.22
C ASP A 20 3.63 4.04 -10.94
N GLU A 21 4.41 4.29 -9.90
CA GLU A 21 5.49 3.41 -9.49
C GLU A 21 4.98 2.04 -9.10
N ILE A 22 3.89 1.99 -8.37
CA ILE A 22 3.29 0.74 -7.92
C ILE A 22 2.81 -0.08 -9.11
N LYS A 23 2.15 0.56 -10.07
CA LYS A 23 1.66 -0.13 -11.26
C LYS A 23 2.80 -0.71 -12.10
N GLU A 24 3.91 -0.01 -12.18
CA GLU A 24 5.07 -0.52 -12.89
C GLU A 24 5.69 -1.73 -12.21
N CYS A 25 5.73 -1.73 -10.89
CA CYS A 25 6.38 -2.79 -10.11
C CYS A 25 5.50 -4.01 -9.91
N MET A 26 4.18 -3.82 -9.79
CA MET A 26 3.28 -4.89 -9.35
C MET A 26 2.30 -5.39 -10.40
N GLU A 27 2.29 -4.81 -11.58
CA GLU A 27 1.36 -5.19 -12.66
C GLU A 27 -0.09 -5.24 -12.20
N ILE A 28 -0.53 -4.21 -11.49
CA ILE A 28 -1.89 -4.09 -10.99
C ILE A 28 -2.60 -2.96 -11.71
N THR A 29 -3.94 -2.95 -11.61
CA THR A 29 -4.78 -1.94 -12.26
C THR A 29 -5.16 -0.83 -11.28
N ASP A 30 -5.69 0.27 -11.82
CA ASP A 30 -6.24 1.35 -11.00
C ASP A 30 -7.36 0.84 -10.09
N ASP A 31 -8.18 -0.09 -10.59
CA ASP A 31 -9.25 -0.67 -9.79
C ASP A 31 -8.69 -1.40 -8.57
N ASP A 32 -7.57 -2.10 -8.73
CA ASP A 32 -6.92 -2.78 -7.62
C ASP A 32 -6.46 -1.77 -6.56
N ILE A 33 -5.85 -0.66 -6.99
CA ILE A 33 -5.41 0.38 -6.08
C ILE A 33 -6.60 1.02 -5.38
N ASN A 34 -7.67 1.29 -6.11
CA ASN A 34 -8.87 1.92 -5.55
C ASN A 34 -9.63 0.99 -4.60
N SER A 35 -9.38 -0.32 -4.65
CA SER A 35 -10.01 -1.26 -3.72
C SER A 35 -9.45 -1.17 -2.31
N VAL A 36 -8.27 -0.57 -2.16
CA VAL A 36 -7.65 -0.34 -0.86
C VAL A 36 -8.21 0.96 -0.27
N THR A 37 -8.66 0.89 0.99
CA THR A 37 -9.25 2.06 1.64
C THR A 37 -8.19 2.90 2.35
N ALA A 38 -8.51 4.17 2.59
CA ALA A 38 -7.63 5.06 3.35
C ALA A 38 -7.39 4.53 4.76
N GLU A 39 -8.40 3.90 5.36
CA GLU A 39 -8.28 3.31 6.68
C GLU A 39 -7.22 2.23 6.74
N GLU A 40 -7.17 1.37 5.72
CA GLU A 40 -6.18 0.31 5.63
C GLU A 40 -4.78 0.89 5.53
N ILE A 41 -4.61 1.93 4.73
CA ILE A 41 -3.32 2.60 4.56
C ILE A 41 -2.89 3.27 5.86
N GLU A 42 -3.80 3.96 6.54
CA GLU A 42 -3.48 4.63 7.79
C GLU A 42 -3.14 3.64 8.90
N ALA A 43 -3.82 2.49 8.95
CA ALA A 43 -3.51 1.45 9.92
C ALA A 43 -2.08 0.92 9.70
N GLU A 44 -1.67 0.74 8.45
CA GLU A 44 -0.33 0.27 8.13
C GLU A 44 0.72 1.34 8.48
N LYS A 45 0.41 2.60 8.20
CA LYS A 45 1.30 3.71 8.59
C LYS A 45 1.51 3.77 10.09
N ALA A 46 0.44 3.59 10.86
CA ALA A 46 0.53 3.59 12.32
C ALA A 46 1.41 2.45 12.82
N TYR A 47 1.26 1.27 12.21
CA TYR A 47 2.08 0.12 12.53
C TYR A 47 3.56 0.40 12.27
N TYR A 48 3.87 1.00 11.12
CA TYR A 48 5.26 1.32 10.78
C TYR A 48 5.85 2.37 11.70
N ARG A 49 5.04 3.34 12.14
CA ARG A 49 5.50 4.36 13.10
C ARG A 49 5.86 3.73 14.43
N GLU A 50 5.03 2.80 14.91
CA GLU A 50 5.30 2.08 16.16
C GLU A 50 6.57 1.23 16.07
N MET A 51 6.81 0.65 14.90
CA MET A 51 8.00 -0.16 14.68
C MET A 51 9.25 0.66 14.35
N GLY A 52 9.09 1.97 14.16
CA GLY A 52 10.22 2.85 13.86
C GLY A 52 10.61 2.89 12.37
N TYR A 53 9.78 2.36 11.49
CA TYR A 53 10.08 2.35 10.07
C TYR A 53 9.75 3.67 9.37
N LEU A 54 8.80 4.43 9.93
CA LEU A 54 8.45 5.76 9.44
C LEU A 54 8.71 6.79 10.52
N GLN A 55 9.22 7.94 10.10
CA GLN A 55 9.50 9.05 11.01
C GLN A 55 8.55 10.20 10.79
#